data_cc022726e25332cb624d676743116f11
#
_entry.id   cc022726e25332cb624d676743116f11
#
_cell.length_a   1.000
_cell.length_b   1.000
_cell.length_c   1.000
_cell.angle_alpha   90.00
_cell.angle_beta   90.00
_cell.angle_gamma   90.00
#
_symmetry.space_group_name_H-M   'P 1'
#
loop_
_entity.id
_entity.type
_entity.pdbx_description
1 polymer ?
#
loop_
_entity_poly.entity_id
_entity_poly.type
_entity_poly.pdbx_seq_one_letter_code
_entity_poly.pdbx_strand_id
1 'polypeptide(L)'
;MRAVAVAFAVATLALLGSATSAGGASQSLLDVGDSLSLGSGPFLQTHLRGYRIEHVYDVGLHAYDAARIVSTTHPLPTTIAVSAGTNDDPRIVATFIRSVSAILAAVGTTRCVVWPSIVRPPAVGASYAGINRALERAAARHGNLVLVDWVRMVHEHPWWLARDGVHVSVAGYRARAAAIARAVVNRCP
;
A
#
# COMPACT_ATOMS: atom_id res chain seq x y z
N MET A 1 56.33 24.64 -63.46
CA MET A 1 56.13 24.21 -62.08
C MET A 1 54.60 24.09 -61.82
N ARG A 2 54.08 22.81 -61.70
CA ARG A 2 52.65 22.55 -61.49
C ARG A 2 52.46 22.17 -60.04
N ALA A 3 51.67 22.97 -59.32
CA ALA A 3 51.30 22.67 -57.94
C ALA A 3 50.16 21.65 -57.92
N VAL A 4 50.36 20.58 -57.21
CA VAL A 4 49.31 19.53 -56.93
C VAL A 4 48.67 19.89 -55.58
N ALA A 5 47.36 20.17 -55.63
CA ALA A 5 46.56 20.35 -54.41
C ALA A 5 46.03 18.97 -53.94
N VAL A 6 46.37 18.58 -52.71
CA VAL A 6 45.86 17.38 -52.07
C VAL A 6 44.67 17.80 -51.21
N ALA A 7 43.48 17.32 -51.53
CA ALA A 7 42.26 17.53 -50.74
C ALA A 7 42.17 16.43 -49.66
N PHE A 8 42.16 16.82 -48.40
CA PHE A 8 41.83 15.95 -47.25
C PHE A 8 40.33 15.91 -47.06
N ALA A 9 39.72 14.77 -47.27
CA ALA A 9 38.33 14.53 -46.88
C ALA A 9 38.28 14.12 -45.39
N VAL A 10 37.63 14.95 -44.55
CA VAL A 10 37.37 14.63 -43.16
C VAL A 10 36.03 13.89 -43.11
N ALA A 11 36.06 12.60 -42.84
CA ALA A 11 34.87 11.79 -42.59
C ALA A 11 34.42 12.00 -41.14
N THR A 12 33.31 12.72 -40.94
CA THR A 12 32.64 12.84 -39.66
C THR A 12 31.80 11.58 -39.38
N LEU A 13 32.28 10.75 -38.48
CA LEU A 13 31.56 9.57 -38.01
C LEU A 13 30.50 10.02 -37.00
N ALA A 14 29.22 10.05 -37.38
CA ALA A 14 28.09 10.32 -36.47
C ALA A 14 27.85 9.06 -35.63
N LEU A 15 28.21 9.13 -34.34
CA LEU A 15 27.80 8.14 -33.34
C LEU A 15 26.30 8.34 -33.05
N LEU A 16 25.47 7.50 -33.65
CA LEU A 16 24.08 7.30 -33.28
C LEU A 16 24.07 6.60 -31.91
N GLY A 17 24.01 7.40 -30.86
CA GLY A 17 23.78 6.92 -29.51
C GLY A 17 22.38 6.33 -29.42
N SER A 18 22.27 5.00 -29.40
CA SER A 18 21.02 4.31 -29.05
C SER A 18 20.67 4.67 -27.62
N ALA A 19 19.69 5.56 -27.43
CA ALA A 19 19.07 5.78 -26.15
C ALA A 19 18.34 4.50 -25.78
N THR A 20 18.99 3.63 -24.98
CA THR A 20 18.31 2.57 -24.26
C THR A 20 17.34 3.22 -23.32
N SER A 21 16.04 3.19 -23.66
CA SER A 21 14.97 3.46 -22.71
C SER A 21 15.18 2.51 -21.55
N ALA A 22 15.70 3.00 -20.43
CA ALA A 22 15.65 2.30 -19.18
C ALA A 22 14.15 2.10 -18.90
N GLY A 23 13.64 0.93 -19.22
CA GLY A 23 12.31 0.50 -18.81
C GLY A 23 12.29 0.55 -17.28
N GLY A 24 11.76 1.64 -16.73
CA GLY A 24 11.60 1.77 -15.29
C GLY A 24 10.87 0.52 -14.79
N ALA A 25 11.46 -0.18 -13.84
CA ALA A 25 10.81 -1.34 -13.23
C ALA A 25 9.41 -0.89 -12.82
N SER A 26 8.38 -1.55 -13.37
CA SER A 26 7.00 -1.20 -13.04
C SER A 26 6.82 -1.36 -11.53
N GLN A 27 6.43 -0.30 -10.88
CA GLN A 27 6.16 -0.34 -9.45
C GLN A 27 5.13 -1.42 -9.16
N SER A 28 5.34 -2.19 -8.11
CA SER A 28 4.45 -3.30 -7.75
C SER A 28 3.95 -3.16 -6.32
N LEU A 29 2.69 -3.55 -6.12
CA LEU A 29 1.99 -3.45 -4.84
C LEU A 29 1.23 -4.75 -4.58
N LEU A 30 1.34 -5.27 -3.37
CA LEU A 30 0.44 -6.28 -2.83
C LEU A 30 -0.63 -5.57 -2.00
N ASP A 31 -1.90 -5.72 -2.39
CA ASP A 31 -3.06 -5.25 -1.61
C ASP A 31 -3.71 -6.46 -0.95
N VAL A 32 -3.48 -6.61 0.35
CA VAL A 32 -4.00 -7.72 1.16
C VAL A 32 -4.99 -7.22 2.19
N GLY A 33 -6.18 -7.83 2.25
CA GLY A 33 -7.15 -7.39 3.25
C GLY A 33 -8.51 -8.04 3.23
N ASP A 34 -9.38 -7.45 4.03
CA ASP A 34 -10.74 -7.88 4.26
C ASP A 34 -11.75 -7.28 3.24
N SER A 35 -13.03 -7.31 3.57
CA SER A 35 -14.11 -6.74 2.74
C SER A 35 -13.92 -5.24 2.41
N LEU A 36 -13.17 -4.50 3.23
CA LEU A 36 -12.88 -3.08 2.96
C LEU A 36 -11.84 -2.93 1.84
N SER A 37 -10.85 -3.83 1.76
CA SER A 37 -9.95 -3.90 0.60
C SER A 37 -10.68 -4.35 -0.66
N LEU A 38 -11.52 -5.38 -0.56
CA LEU A 38 -12.33 -5.84 -1.68
C LEU A 38 -13.16 -4.69 -2.29
N GLY A 39 -13.82 -3.88 -1.45
CA GLY A 39 -14.59 -2.73 -1.91
C GLY A 39 -13.76 -1.56 -2.44
N SER A 40 -12.54 -1.37 -1.94
CA SER A 40 -11.63 -0.29 -2.35
C SER A 40 -10.78 -0.64 -3.58
N GLY A 41 -10.52 -1.91 -3.84
CA GLY A 41 -9.56 -2.40 -4.83
C GLY A 41 -9.76 -1.85 -6.24
N PRO A 42 -10.98 -1.85 -6.80
CA PRO A 42 -11.23 -1.29 -8.13
C PRO A 42 -10.86 0.20 -8.24
N PHE A 43 -11.03 0.96 -7.16
CA PHE A 43 -10.67 2.37 -7.11
C PHE A 43 -9.17 2.56 -6.88
N LEU A 44 -8.53 1.68 -6.09
CA LEU A 44 -7.09 1.70 -5.87
C LEU A 44 -6.34 1.51 -7.19
N GLN A 45 -6.75 0.54 -8.02
CA GLN A 45 -6.22 0.34 -9.36
C GLN A 45 -6.34 1.59 -10.24
N THR A 46 -7.44 2.33 -10.11
CA THR A 46 -7.67 3.57 -10.86
C THR A 46 -6.70 4.68 -10.42
N HIS A 47 -6.40 4.78 -9.13
CA HIS A 47 -5.49 5.80 -8.60
C HIS A 47 -4.01 5.45 -8.81
N LEU A 48 -3.66 4.17 -8.92
CA LEU A 48 -2.30 3.65 -9.08
C LEU A 48 -2.09 3.00 -10.45
N ARG A 49 -2.47 3.68 -11.54
CA ARG A 49 -2.42 3.15 -12.92
C ARG A 49 -1.04 2.67 -13.36
N GLY A 50 0.04 3.25 -12.79
CA GLY A 50 1.42 2.87 -13.08
C GLY A 50 1.92 1.65 -12.27
N TYR A 51 1.10 1.13 -11.34
CA TYR A 51 1.43 -0.01 -10.51
C TYR A 51 0.85 -1.30 -11.05
N ARG A 52 1.62 -2.37 -10.96
CA ARG A 52 1.10 -3.73 -11.03
C ARG A 52 0.60 -4.10 -9.64
N ILE A 53 -0.71 -4.18 -9.45
CA ILE A 53 -1.32 -4.50 -8.16
C ILE A 53 -1.74 -5.97 -8.15
N GLU A 54 -1.24 -6.71 -7.17
CA GLU A 54 -1.75 -8.03 -6.82
C GLU A 54 -2.74 -7.87 -5.66
N HIS A 55 -3.95 -8.36 -5.84
CA HIS A 55 -5.02 -8.27 -4.86
C HIS A 55 -5.26 -9.63 -4.20
N VAL A 56 -5.19 -9.69 -2.88
CA VAL A 56 -5.50 -10.88 -2.09
C VAL A 56 -6.53 -10.51 -1.03
N TYR A 57 -7.77 -10.83 -1.30
CA TYR A 57 -8.90 -10.47 -0.44
C TYR A 57 -9.60 -11.71 0.10
N ASP A 58 -10.03 -11.63 1.38
CA ASP A 58 -10.96 -12.58 1.96
C ASP A 58 -11.92 -11.84 2.90
N VAL A 59 -13.23 -12.06 2.72
CA VAL A 59 -14.26 -11.45 3.59
C VAL A 59 -14.07 -12.00 5.01
N GLY A 60 -13.93 -11.10 5.98
CA GLY A 60 -13.65 -11.51 7.36
C GLY A 60 -12.18 -11.76 7.68
N LEU A 61 -11.26 -11.52 6.75
CA LEU A 61 -9.82 -11.69 6.95
C LEU A 61 -9.34 -10.98 8.22
N HIS A 62 -8.60 -11.71 9.05
CA HIS A 62 -7.97 -11.21 10.27
C HIS A 62 -6.51 -10.75 10.01
N ALA A 63 -5.95 -9.97 10.94
CA ALA A 63 -4.57 -9.53 10.83
C ALA A 63 -3.56 -10.69 10.80
N TYR A 64 -3.82 -11.81 11.46
CA TYR A 64 -2.96 -13.00 11.42
C TYR A 64 -2.98 -13.69 10.04
N ASP A 65 -4.11 -13.64 9.32
CA ASP A 65 -4.19 -14.14 7.94
C ASP A 65 -3.40 -13.25 6.99
N ALA A 66 -3.53 -11.92 7.12
CA ALA A 66 -2.71 -10.97 6.38
C ALA A 66 -1.22 -11.22 6.63
N ALA A 67 -0.82 -11.47 7.89
CA ALA A 67 0.56 -11.78 8.23
C ALA A 67 1.05 -13.06 7.55
N ARG A 68 0.23 -14.11 7.52
CA ARG A 68 0.53 -15.36 6.81
C ARG A 68 0.69 -15.11 5.31
N ILE A 69 -0.25 -14.40 4.68
CA ILE A 69 -0.21 -14.09 3.25
C ILE A 69 1.08 -13.32 2.91
N VAL A 70 1.38 -12.23 3.62
CA VAL A 70 2.59 -11.44 3.38
C VAL A 70 3.85 -12.29 3.56
N SER A 71 3.91 -13.14 4.59
CA SER A 71 5.08 -13.99 4.88
C SER A 71 5.30 -15.08 3.83
N THR A 72 4.27 -15.50 3.11
CA THR A 72 4.35 -16.58 2.09
C THR A 72 4.35 -16.07 0.65
N THR A 73 4.14 -14.77 0.43
CA THR A 73 4.20 -14.17 -0.91
C THR A 73 5.65 -14.00 -1.37
N HIS A 74 6.00 -14.64 -2.48
CA HIS A 74 7.34 -14.56 -3.07
C HIS A 74 7.29 -14.46 -4.61
N PRO A 75 7.96 -13.49 -5.24
CA PRO A 75 8.69 -12.37 -4.60
C PRO A 75 7.72 -11.36 -3.99
N LEU A 76 8.08 -10.84 -2.81
CA LEU A 76 7.27 -9.81 -2.17
C LEU A 76 7.51 -8.45 -2.84
N PRO A 77 6.45 -7.72 -3.26
CA PRO A 77 6.57 -6.38 -3.85
C PRO A 77 7.24 -5.36 -2.93
N THR A 78 7.66 -4.23 -3.50
CA THR A 78 8.28 -3.14 -2.73
C THR A 78 7.29 -2.41 -1.83
N THR A 79 6.01 -2.45 -2.17
CA THR A 79 4.93 -1.81 -1.40
C THR A 79 3.83 -2.81 -1.08
N ILE A 80 3.37 -2.78 0.17
CA ILE A 80 2.29 -3.61 0.66
C ILE A 80 1.21 -2.71 1.27
N ALA A 81 -0.02 -2.77 0.74
CA ALA A 81 -1.19 -2.18 1.40
C ALA A 81 -1.87 -3.28 2.23
N VAL A 82 -2.02 -3.04 3.52
CA VAL A 82 -2.66 -3.99 4.44
C VAL A 82 -3.94 -3.38 4.98
N SER A 83 -5.05 -4.09 4.82
CA SER A 83 -6.35 -3.71 5.35
C SER A 83 -6.90 -4.86 6.21
N ALA A 84 -6.42 -4.96 7.43
CA ALA A 84 -6.78 -6.00 8.37
C ALA A 84 -6.87 -5.47 9.80
N GLY A 85 -7.50 -6.21 10.67
CA GLY A 85 -7.75 -5.82 12.06
C GLY A 85 -9.22 -5.47 12.34
N THR A 86 -10.00 -5.19 11.29
CA THR A 86 -11.44 -4.93 11.43
C THR A 86 -12.19 -6.13 12.01
N ASN A 87 -11.74 -7.34 11.69
CA ASN A 87 -12.36 -8.59 12.13
C ASN A 87 -11.70 -9.20 13.36
N ASP A 88 -10.61 -8.61 13.85
CA ASP A 88 -9.91 -9.07 15.06
C ASP A 88 -10.74 -8.79 16.32
N ASP A 89 -10.57 -9.64 17.35
CA ASP A 89 -11.18 -9.40 18.64
C ASP A 89 -10.50 -8.22 19.34
N PRO A 90 -11.21 -7.10 19.58
CA PRO A 90 -10.60 -5.89 20.16
C PRO A 90 -10.17 -6.06 21.63
N ARG A 91 -10.57 -7.16 22.31
CA ARG A 91 -10.10 -7.51 23.67
C ARG A 91 -8.70 -8.10 23.63
N ILE A 92 -8.29 -8.72 22.52
CA ILE A 92 -7.02 -9.46 22.41
C ILE A 92 -6.02 -8.67 21.54
N VAL A 93 -5.74 -7.44 21.94
CA VAL A 93 -4.81 -6.54 21.21
C VAL A 93 -3.43 -7.17 21.00
N ALA A 94 -2.99 -8.04 21.92
CA ALA A 94 -1.70 -8.74 21.81
C ALA A 94 -1.60 -9.62 20.54
N THR A 95 -2.69 -10.23 20.10
CA THR A 95 -2.71 -11.01 18.85
C THR A 95 -2.51 -10.10 17.63
N PHE A 96 -3.21 -8.98 17.59
CA PHE A 96 -3.02 -7.98 16.54
C PHE A 96 -1.57 -7.46 16.51
N ILE A 97 -0.98 -7.13 17.66
CA ILE A 97 0.43 -6.69 17.74
C ILE A 97 1.38 -7.74 17.16
N ARG A 98 1.17 -9.03 17.47
CA ARG A 98 1.99 -10.12 16.89
C ARG A 98 1.88 -10.16 15.36
N SER A 99 0.67 -9.99 14.83
CA SER A 99 0.42 -9.97 13.38
C SER A 99 1.13 -8.79 12.69
N VAL A 100 1.02 -7.59 13.27
CA VAL A 100 1.75 -6.40 12.78
C VAL A 100 3.26 -6.65 12.79
N SER A 101 3.79 -7.20 13.89
CA SER A 101 5.22 -7.51 14.02
C SER A 101 5.68 -8.55 12.99
N ALA A 102 4.87 -9.58 12.72
CA ALA A 102 5.17 -10.60 11.72
C ALA A 102 5.20 -10.01 10.31
N ILE A 103 4.25 -9.15 9.96
CA ILE A 103 4.25 -8.44 8.67
C ILE A 103 5.51 -7.58 8.54
N LEU A 104 5.84 -6.77 9.55
CA LEU A 104 7.02 -5.91 9.53
C LEU A 104 8.33 -6.70 9.44
N ALA A 105 8.40 -7.86 10.09
CA ALA A 105 9.55 -8.76 9.96
C ALA A 105 9.66 -9.33 8.54
N ALA A 106 8.56 -9.74 7.91
CA ALA A 106 8.55 -10.28 6.56
C ALA A 106 8.92 -9.24 5.50
N VAL A 107 8.47 -8.00 5.63
CA VAL A 107 8.79 -6.93 4.68
C VAL A 107 10.20 -6.36 4.87
N GLY A 108 10.79 -6.52 6.04
CA GLY A 108 12.10 -5.94 6.39
C GLY A 108 12.05 -4.41 6.41
N THR A 109 13.21 -3.78 6.20
CA THR A 109 13.34 -2.30 6.25
C THR A 109 13.31 -1.63 4.88
N THR A 110 13.38 -2.39 3.80
CA THR A 110 13.50 -1.89 2.42
C THR A 110 12.15 -1.80 1.69
N ARG A 111 11.09 -2.35 2.27
CA ARG A 111 9.74 -2.32 1.72
C ARG A 111 8.84 -1.43 2.56
N CYS A 112 7.85 -0.84 1.91
CA CYS A 112 6.90 0.05 2.55
C CYS A 112 5.58 -0.68 2.83
N VAL A 113 5.01 -0.44 4.00
CA VAL A 113 3.68 -0.93 4.39
C VAL A 113 2.76 0.26 4.58
N VAL A 114 1.60 0.25 3.93
CA VAL A 114 0.53 1.23 4.14
C VAL A 114 -0.64 0.54 4.83
N TRP A 115 -1.09 1.10 5.97
CA TRP A 115 -2.15 0.49 6.77
C TRP A 115 -3.16 1.54 7.24
N PRO A 116 -4.43 1.48 6.82
CA PRO A 116 -5.47 2.35 7.35
C PRO A 116 -5.87 1.98 8.77
N SER A 117 -6.06 2.97 9.63
CA SER A 117 -6.66 2.77 10.95
C SER A 117 -8.08 2.19 10.85
N ILE A 118 -8.54 1.55 11.91
CA ILE A 118 -9.74 0.72 11.89
C ILE A 118 -10.93 1.50 12.42
N VAL A 119 -12.00 1.54 11.63
CA VAL A 119 -13.31 2.06 12.01
C VAL A 119 -14.27 0.89 12.14
N ARG A 120 -14.76 0.69 13.36
CA ARG A 120 -15.79 -0.32 13.65
C ARG A 120 -16.45 0.00 14.99
N PRO A 121 -17.76 -0.21 15.15
CA PRO A 121 -18.42 -0.17 16.44
C PRO A 121 -17.79 -1.16 17.43
N PRO A 122 -17.91 -0.93 18.74
CA PRO A 122 -17.43 -1.87 19.74
C PRO A 122 -17.96 -3.28 19.49
N ALA A 123 -17.08 -4.27 19.60
CA ALA A 123 -17.43 -5.67 19.48
C ALA A 123 -17.06 -6.39 20.78
N VAL A 124 -17.86 -7.38 21.17
CA VAL A 124 -17.67 -8.17 22.42
C VAL A 124 -17.35 -7.33 23.65
N GLY A 125 -18.00 -6.17 23.75
CA GLY A 125 -17.84 -5.24 24.89
C GLY A 125 -16.58 -4.37 24.87
N ALA A 126 -15.78 -4.38 23.79
CA ALA A 126 -14.55 -3.61 23.68
C ALA A 126 -14.49 -2.75 22.39
N SER A 127 -13.87 -1.59 22.48
CA SER A 127 -13.65 -0.71 21.34
C SER A 127 -12.36 -1.04 20.60
N TYR A 128 -12.27 -0.67 19.32
CA TYR A 128 -11.07 -0.83 18.49
C TYR A 128 -9.96 0.19 18.80
N ALA A 129 -10.15 1.07 19.77
CA ALA A 129 -9.14 2.06 20.17
C ALA A 129 -7.81 1.40 20.61
N GLY A 130 -7.86 0.23 21.24
CA GLY A 130 -6.67 -0.52 21.63
C GLY A 130 -5.84 -0.98 20.42
N ILE A 131 -6.51 -1.51 19.40
CA ILE A 131 -5.91 -1.95 18.13
C ILE A 131 -5.32 -0.74 17.39
N ASN A 132 -6.05 0.37 17.26
CA ASN A 132 -5.56 1.58 16.61
C ASN A 132 -4.33 2.16 17.32
N ARG A 133 -4.35 2.25 18.66
CA ARG A 133 -3.15 2.67 19.42
C ARG A 133 -1.95 1.74 19.23
N ALA A 134 -2.18 0.45 19.04
CA ALA A 134 -1.09 -0.48 18.75
C ALA A 134 -0.49 -0.20 17.38
N LEU A 135 -1.33 0.06 16.37
CA LEU A 135 -0.90 0.40 15.00
C LEU A 135 -0.15 1.74 14.96
N GLU A 136 -0.66 2.76 15.66
CA GLU A 136 0.01 4.07 15.82
C GLU A 136 1.41 3.91 16.45
N ARG A 137 1.51 3.14 17.53
CA ARG A 137 2.81 2.86 18.17
C ARG A 137 3.77 2.09 17.27
N ALA A 138 3.25 1.18 16.44
CA ALA A 138 4.07 0.49 15.46
C ALA A 138 4.58 1.46 14.38
N ALA A 139 3.71 2.30 13.82
CA ALA A 139 4.10 3.31 12.84
C ALA A 139 5.11 4.32 13.38
N ALA A 140 4.99 4.71 14.64
CA ALA A 140 5.96 5.61 15.29
C ALA A 140 7.36 4.99 15.46
N ARG A 141 7.46 3.65 15.48
CA ARG A 141 8.74 2.91 15.66
C ARG A 141 9.34 2.40 14.36
N HIS A 142 8.54 2.28 13.31
CA HIS A 142 8.95 1.69 12.03
C HIS A 142 8.72 2.68 10.91
N GLY A 143 9.77 3.36 10.46
CA GLY A 143 9.68 4.41 9.43
C GLY A 143 9.13 3.95 8.08
N ASN A 144 9.08 2.63 7.86
CA ASN A 144 8.50 2.02 6.68
C ASN A 144 7.04 1.56 6.85
N LEU A 145 6.41 1.82 8.00
CA LEU A 145 4.97 1.65 8.21
C LEU A 145 4.27 3.00 8.15
N VAL A 146 3.49 3.21 7.11
CA VAL A 146 2.70 4.42 6.85
C VAL A 146 1.25 4.20 7.29
N LEU A 147 0.84 4.93 8.31
CA LEU A 147 -0.55 4.90 8.76
C LEU A 147 -1.41 5.88 7.95
N VAL A 148 -2.54 5.38 7.43
CA VAL A 148 -3.62 6.22 6.89
C VAL A 148 -4.65 6.44 8.01
N ASP A 149 -4.85 7.68 8.41
CA ASP A 149 -5.80 8.03 9.48
C ASP A 149 -7.25 7.97 8.97
N TRP A 150 -7.70 6.73 8.76
CA TRP A 150 -9.04 6.45 8.28
C TRP A 150 -10.12 6.79 9.33
N VAL A 151 -9.79 6.65 10.62
CA VAL A 151 -10.68 7.02 11.72
C VAL A 151 -11.05 8.50 11.63
N ARG A 152 -10.06 9.38 11.49
CA ARG A 152 -10.31 10.82 11.35
C ARG A 152 -11.12 11.13 10.09
N MET A 153 -10.76 10.53 8.96
CA MET A 153 -11.47 10.77 7.70
C MET A 153 -12.95 10.39 7.78
N VAL A 154 -13.29 9.27 8.40
CA VAL A 154 -14.68 8.86 8.59
C VAL A 154 -15.40 9.76 9.61
N HIS A 155 -14.70 10.21 10.65
CA HIS A 155 -15.27 11.17 11.60
C HIS A 155 -15.63 12.50 10.92
N GLU A 156 -14.82 12.96 10.00
CA GLU A 156 -15.08 14.16 9.18
C GLU A 156 -16.20 13.93 8.14
N HIS A 157 -16.44 12.67 7.75
CA HIS A 157 -17.38 12.29 6.70
C HIS A 157 -18.27 11.10 7.13
N PRO A 158 -19.07 11.23 8.19
CA PRO A 158 -19.84 10.12 8.77
C PRO A 158 -20.84 9.50 7.79
N TRP A 159 -21.28 10.23 6.76
CA TRP A 159 -22.17 9.72 5.71
C TRP A 159 -21.52 8.71 4.77
N TRP A 160 -20.20 8.49 4.87
CA TRP A 160 -19.56 7.39 4.16
C TRP A 160 -19.91 6.03 4.76
N LEU A 161 -20.18 5.96 6.07
CA LEU A 161 -20.46 4.69 6.75
C LEU A 161 -21.84 4.13 6.33
N ALA A 162 -21.87 2.82 6.11
CA ALA A 162 -23.09 2.06 6.03
C ALA A 162 -23.73 1.89 7.43
N ARG A 163 -24.93 1.34 7.48
CA ARG A 163 -25.68 1.18 8.75
C ARG A 163 -24.98 0.28 9.77
N ASP A 164 -24.09 -0.61 9.33
CA ASP A 164 -23.34 -1.50 10.20
C ASP A 164 -22.14 -0.81 10.88
N GLY A 165 -21.83 0.44 10.49
CA GLY A 165 -20.71 1.21 11.04
C GLY A 165 -19.32 0.65 10.70
N VAL A 166 -19.23 -0.26 9.72
CA VAL A 166 -18.00 -0.93 9.24
C VAL A 166 -17.76 -0.65 7.78
N HIS A 167 -18.70 -1.12 6.95
CA HIS A 167 -18.64 -0.92 5.51
C HIS A 167 -18.96 0.52 5.16
N VAL A 168 -18.57 0.90 3.95
CA VAL A 168 -18.78 2.28 3.48
C VAL A 168 -19.52 2.31 2.15
N SER A 169 -20.10 3.46 1.84
CA SER A 169 -20.68 3.75 0.54
C SER A 169 -19.62 3.73 -0.56
N VAL A 170 -20.06 3.74 -1.82
CA VAL A 170 -19.16 3.87 -2.98
C VAL A 170 -18.24 5.10 -2.85
N ALA A 171 -18.77 6.23 -2.34
CA ALA A 171 -17.98 7.42 -2.08
C ALA A 171 -16.91 7.17 -1.00
N GLY A 172 -17.25 6.46 0.07
CA GLY A 172 -16.31 6.06 1.12
C GLY A 172 -15.22 5.13 0.59
N TYR A 173 -15.55 4.12 -0.22
CA TYR A 173 -14.54 3.25 -0.84
C TYR A 173 -13.59 4.01 -1.77
N ARG A 174 -14.10 4.95 -2.56
CA ARG A 174 -13.26 5.84 -3.40
C ARG A 174 -12.33 6.69 -2.56
N ALA A 175 -12.84 7.30 -1.49
CA ALA A 175 -12.04 8.14 -0.58
C ALA A 175 -10.95 7.32 0.12
N ARG A 176 -11.28 6.10 0.57
CA ARG A 176 -10.34 5.18 1.20
C ARG A 176 -9.22 4.78 0.24
N ALA A 177 -9.57 4.36 -0.97
CA ALA A 177 -8.61 4.02 -2.02
C ALA A 177 -7.69 5.20 -2.37
N ALA A 178 -8.26 6.41 -2.52
CA ALA A 178 -7.48 7.62 -2.77
C ALA A 178 -6.51 7.95 -1.62
N ALA A 179 -6.90 7.73 -0.36
CA ALA A 179 -6.04 7.94 0.79
C ALA A 179 -4.88 6.94 0.83
N ILE A 180 -5.15 5.65 0.57
CA ILE A 180 -4.12 4.60 0.45
C ILE A 180 -3.16 4.95 -0.69
N ALA A 181 -3.68 5.28 -1.87
CA ALA A 181 -2.86 5.63 -3.03
C ALA A 181 -1.96 6.85 -2.77
N ARG A 182 -2.48 7.89 -2.13
CA ARG A 182 -1.66 9.05 -1.71
C ARG A 182 -0.55 8.65 -0.74
N ALA A 183 -0.84 7.77 0.20
CA ALA A 183 0.18 7.27 1.13
C ALA A 183 1.27 6.49 0.38
N VAL A 184 0.88 5.62 -0.57
CA VAL A 184 1.81 4.89 -1.43
C VAL A 184 2.71 5.85 -2.22
N VAL A 185 2.12 6.80 -2.95
CA VAL A 185 2.87 7.69 -3.84
C VAL A 185 3.78 8.67 -3.09
N ASN A 186 3.32 9.20 -1.93
CA ASN A 186 4.00 10.29 -1.25
C ASN A 186 4.91 9.84 -0.10
N ARG A 187 4.76 8.62 0.39
CA ARG A 187 5.44 8.16 1.61
C ARG A 187 6.21 6.85 1.42
N CYS A 188 5.91 6.07 0.38
CA CYS A 188 6.69 4.90 0.01
C CYS A 188 7.74 5.28 -1.06
N PRO A 189 9.00 4.81 -0.95
CA PRO A 189 10.06 5.11 -1.90
C PRO A 189 9.86 4.44 -3.25
#